data_eccc323c7eafd80089f92fea6a014e68
#
_entry.id   eccc323c7eafd80089f92fea6a014e68
#
_cell.length_a   1.000
_cell.length_b   1.000
_cell.length_c   1.000
_cell.angle_alpha   90.00
_cell.angle_beta   90.00
_cell.angle_gamma   90.00
#
_symmetry.space_group_name_H-M   'P 1'
#
loop_
_entity.id
_entity.type
_entity.pdbx_description
1 polymer ?
#
loop_
_entity_poly.entity_id
_entity_poly.type
_entity_poly.pdbx_seq_one_letter_code
_entity_poly.pdbx_strand_id
1 'polypeptide(L)'
;KVVLGKHKNNFTPIADAAVSCDPAQWNRLGFKTDGRTLQVFLNGACVLRAEDDDPVLARGRVALRTWNSEARFRNVKVTADGASRKLVFRTTPAVQVSRQWDAFSTGGAVAAYRHEVGDAYNGACSQSVEFVSGTGTVGIANAGLNRWGIAMRKGQTFEGRLYLRGSGDVVVALQSADGTKEYASQRITGIGAAWKKFPFELTAAAADGDARFALYLDRPGRVQADQVTLMSTGEDRFRGLPLRGDIGQAMVDQGLTFLRYGGTMINISGYRFKKMIGDRDKRPPYHGHWYRWSTNGFGIEDFLQFCEKAGFTAA
;
A
#
# COMPACT_ATOMS: atom_id res chain seq x y z
N LYS A 1 -12.95 16.31 -21.03
CA LYS A 1 -12.39 15.48 -22.08
C LYS A 1 -12.74 14.02 -21.82
N VAL A 2 -13.20 13.28 -22.85
CA VAL A 2 -13.34 11.83 -22.84
C VAL A 2 -12.21 11.26 -23.69
N VAL A 3 -11.55 10.24 -23.19
CA VAL A 3 -10.48 9.51 -23.90
C VAL A 3 -10.87 8.05 -23.98
N LEU A 4 -10.88 7.50 -25.17
CA LEU A 4 -11.01 6.08 -25.42
C LEU A 4 -9.63 5.51 -25.71
N GLY A 5 -9.26 4.47 -25.04
CA GLY A 5 -7.97 3.82 -25.25
C GLY A 5 -7.99 2.38 -24.79
N LYS A 6 -6.94 1.67 -25.13
CA LYS A 6 -6.71 0.30 -24.68
C LYS A 6 -5.48 0.21 -23.80
N HIS A 7 -5.47 -0.78 -22.95
CA HIS A 7 -4.40 -1.05 -22.01
C HIS A 7 -3.90 -2.49 -22.23
N LYS A 8 -2.81 -2.60 -22.94
CA LYS A 8 -2.02 -3.85 -22.97
C LYS A 8 -0.84 -3.67 -22.06
N ASN A 9 0.20 -3.51 -21.95
CA ASN A 9 1.19 -3.17 -20.92
C ASN A 9 1.12 -1.71 -20.49
N ASN A 10 0.86 -0.81 -21.44
CA ASN A 10 0.65 0.62 -21.23
C ASN A 10 -0.67 1.07 -21.82
N PHE A 11 -1.16 2.23 -21.35
CA PHE A 11 -2.33 2.86 -21.92
C PHE A 11 -1.99 3.47 -23.30
N THR A 12 -2.73 3.05 -24.33
CA THR A 12 -2.61 3.60 -25.68
C THR A 12 -3.95 4.26 -26.04
N PRO A 13 -4.00 5.58 -26.22
CA PRO A 13 -5.21 6.26 -26.67
C PRO A 13 -5.55 5.84 -28.10
N ILE A 14 -6.83 5.60 -28.37
CA ILE A 14 -7.38 5.31 -29.69
C ILE A 14 -7.97 6.61 -30.26
N ALA A 15 -8.80 7.29 -29.46
CA ALA A 15 -9.42 8.55 -29.82
C ALA A 15 -9.79 9.36 -28.59
N ASP A 16 -10.02 10.64 -28.77
CA ASP A 16 -10.50 11.52 -27.71
C ASP A 16 -11.47 12.58 -28.20
N ALA A 17 -12.30 13.10 -27.31
CA ALA A 17 -13.23 14.17 -27.58
C ALA A 17 -13.27 15.18 -26.42
N ALA A 18 -13.32 16.45 -26.77
CA ALA A 18 -13.63 17.51 -25.82
C ALA A 18 -15.12 17.46 -25.49
N VAL A 19 -15.46 17.31 -24.23
CA VAL A 19 -16.84 17.29 -23.74
C VAL A 19 -16.96 18.20 -22.53
N SER A 20 -18.14 18.81 -22.37
CA SER A 20 -18.53 19.55 -21.18
C SER A 20 -19.57 18.74 -20.41
N CYS A 21 -19.35 18.57 -19.12
CA CYS A 21 -20.35 18.04 -18.21
C CYS A 21 -20.15 18.68 -16.82
N ASP A 22 -21.23 18.81 -16.08
CA ASP A 22 -21.18 19.28 -14.70
C ASP A 22 -20.77 18.11 -13.79
N PRO A 23 -19.60 18.15 -13.13
CA PRO A 23 -19.17 17.10 -12.25
C PRO A 23 -19.98 16.98 -10.94
N ALA A 24 -20.75 18.01 -10.60
CA ALA A 24 -21.66 18.02 -9.45
C ALA A 24 -22.97 17.28 -9.73
N GLN A 25 -23.28 17.03 -10.99
CA GLN A 25 -24.50 16.35 -11.40
C GLN A 25 -24.24 14.90 -11.80
N TRP A 26 -25.32 14.09 -11.76
CA TRP A 26 -25.23 12.74 -12.28
C TRP A 26 -25.17 12.77 -13.81
N ASN A 27 -24.07 12.29 -14.35
CA ASN A 27 -23.88 12.14 -15.78
C ASN A 27 -24.05 10.68 -16.18
N ARG A 28 -24.74 10.43 -17.29
CA ARG A 28 -24.91 9.09 -17.86
C ARG A 28 -23.79 8.81 -18.85
N LEU A 29 -22.89 7.90 -18.49
CA LEU A 29 -21.82 7.41 -19.38
C LEU A 29 -22.25 6.08 -20.02
N GLY A 30 -22.12 5.97 -21.33
CA GLY A 30 -22.39 4.75 -22.09
C GLY A 30 -21.19 4.37 -22.96
N PHE A 31 -20.99 3.09 -23.13
CA PHE A 31 -20.02 2.53 -24.07
C PHE A 31 -20.72 1.46 -24.89
N LYS A 32 -20.58 1.52 -26.22
CA LYS A 32 -21.09 0.50 -27.14
C LYS A 32 -19.94 0.00 -28.01
N THR A 33 -19.89 -1.30 -28.19
CA THR A 33 -19.01 -1.93 -29.17
C THR A 33 -19.83 -2.82 -30.10
N ASP A 34 -19.49 -2.81 -31.35
CA ASP A 34 -20.06 -3.64 -32.40
C ASP A 34 -18.89 -4.16 -33.24
N GLY A 35 -18.31 -5.27 -32.80
CA GLY A 35 -17.09 -5.77 -33.38
C GLY A 35 -15.94 -4.74 -33.29
N ARG A 36 -15.64 -4.10 -34.42
CA ARG A 36 -14.53 -3.14 -34.54
C ARG A 36 -14.90 -1.71 -34.16
N THR A 37 -16.20 -1.38 -34.22
CA THR A 37 -16.66 -0.01 -33.92
C THR A 37 -16.85 0.17 -32.44
N LEU A 38 -16.27 1.24 -31.89
CA LEU A 38 -16.32 1.64 -30.49
C LEU A 38 -17.02 3.02 -30.42
N GLN A 39 -18.02 3.15 -29.55
CA GLN A 39 -18.77 4.40 -29.37
C GLN A 39 -18.86 4.74 -27.88
N VAL A 40 -18.65 6.01 -27.56
CA VAL A 40 -18.84 6.54 -26.21
C VAL A 40 -19.99 7.55 -26.22
N PHE A 41 -20.88 7.41 -25.25
CA PHE A 41 -22.04 8.25 -25.08
C PHE A 41 -21.95 9.01 -23.75
N LEU A 42 -22.26 10.29 -23.78
CA LEU A 42 -22.42 11.10 -22.59
C LEU A 42 -23.82 11.72 -22.60
N ASN A 43 -24.60 11.48 -21.57
CA ASN A 43 -25.97 11.94 -21.41
C ASN A 43 -26.89 11.62 -22.62
N GLY A 44 -26.63 10.53 -23.30
CA GLY A 44 -27.38 10.05 -24.45
C GLY A 44 -26.82 10.46 -25.82
N ALA A 45 -25.97 11.48 -25.87
CA ALA A 45 -25.30 11.90 -27.12
C ALA A 45 -24.03 11.04 -27.36
N CYS A 46 -23.82 10.58 -28.60
CA CYS A 46 -22.58 9.96 -29.00
C CYS A 46 -21.50 11.04 -29.13
N VAL A 47 -20.55 11.02 -28.21
CA VAL A 47 -19.48 12.03 -28.12
C VAL A 47 -18.17 11.59 -28.75
N LEU A 48 -18.01 10.28 -28.98
CA LEU A 48 -16.81 9.73 -29.60
C LEU A 48 -17.15 8.44 -30.33
N ARG A 49 -16.59 8.28 -31.53
CA ARG A 49 -16.62 7.06 -32.31
C ARG A 49 -15.23 6.76 -32.85
N ALA A 50 -14.81 5.52 -32.73
CA ALA A 50 -13.53 5.04 -33.25
C ALA A 50 -13.64 3.61 -33.75
N GLU A 51 -12.67 3.18 -34.50
CA GLU A 51 -12.51 1.78 -34.94
C GLU A 51 -11.22 1.22 -34.36
N ASP A 52 -11.26 -0.05 -33.95
CA ASP A 52 -10.10 -0.79 -33.49
C ASP A 52 -10.12 -2.21 -34.07
N ASP A 53 -9.07 -2.53 -34.79
CA ASP A 53 -8.89 -3.82 -35.45
C ASP A 53 -8.31 -4.92 -34.57
N ASP A 54 -8.04 -4.62 -33.28
CA ASP A 54 -7.42 -5.55 -32.36
C ASP A 54 -8.43 -6.60 -31.85
N PRO A 55 -8.31 -7.87 -32.24
CA PRO A 55 -9.26 -8.92 -31.86
C PRO A 55 -9.24 -9.28 -30.38
N VAL A 56 -8.28 -8.77 -29.62
CA VAL A 56 -8.11 -9.07 -28.17
C VAL A 56 -9.29 -8.58 -27.33
N LEU A 57 -10.10 -7.64 -27.84
CA LEU A 57 -11.24 -7.07 -27.13
C LEU A 57 -12.55 -7.83 -27.33
N ALA A 58 -12.55 -8.98 -27.99
CA ALA A 58 -13.76 -9.76 -28.30
C ALA A 58 -14.47 -10.32 -27.04
N ARG A 59 -13.78 -10.45 -25.92
CA ARG A 59 -14.32 -10.94 -24.64
C ARG A 59 -13.69 -10.17 -23.47
N GLY A 60 -14.48 -9.90 -22.44
CA GLY A 60 -13.94 -9.20 -21.27
C GLY A 60 -14.95 -9.09 -20.13
N ARG A 61 -14.56 -8.33 -19.13
CA ARG A 61 -15.37 -7.97 -17.96
C ARG A 61 -15.56 -6.46 -17.92
N VAL A 62 -16.67 -6.00 -17.40
CA VAL A 62 -16.89 -4.60 -17.13
C VAL A 62 -16.33 -4.27 -15.75
N ALA A 63 -15.49 -3.27 -15.67
CA ALA A 63 -14.94 -2.74 -14.44
C ALA A 63 -15.11 -1.22 -14.39
N LEU A 64 -15.24 -0.68 -13.18
CA LEU A 64 -15.24 0.74 -12.92
C LEU A 64 -14.00 1.09 -12.12
N ARG A 65 -13.30 2.13 -12.54
CA ARG A 65 -12.06 2.58 -11.89
C ARG A 65 -12.05 4.11 -11.82
N THR A 66 -11.49 4.64 -10.74
CA THR A 66 -11.10 6.04 -10.62
C THR A 66 -9.58 6.16 -10.60
N TRP A 67 -9.07 7.27 -11.10
CA TRP A 67 -7.65 7.60 -11.09
C TRP A 67 -7.46 9.01 -10.55
N ASN A 68 -6.79 9.14 -9.42
CA ASN A 68 -6.55 10.42 -8.73
C ASN A 68 -7.80 11.30 -8.54
N SER A 69 -8.96 10.66 -8.41
CA SER A 69 -10.25 11.33 -8.25
C SER A 69 -11.23 10.44 -7.51
N GLU A 70 -12.24 11.03 -6.92
CA GLU A 70 -13.37 10.34 -6.35
C GLU A 70 -14.53 10.35 -7.33
N ALA A 71 -15.22 9.22 -7.46
CA ALA A 71 -16.44 9.14 -8.25
C ALA A 71 -17.43 8.15 -7.61
N ARG A 72 -18.71 8.43 -7.82
CA ARG A 72 -19.79 7.52 -7.43
C ARG A 72 -20.44 6.98 -8.70
N PHE A 73 -20.76 5.70 -8.68
CA PHE A 73 -21.41 5.02 -9.79
C PHE A 73 -22.74 4.43 -9.35
N ARG A 74 -23.76 4.51 -10.19
CA ARG A 74 -25.07 3.90 -9.95
C ARG A 74 -25.67 3.38 -11.24
N ASN A 75 -26.61 2.44 -11.13
CA ASN A 75 -27.43 1.93 -12.25
C ASN A 75 -26.60 1.39 -13.42
N VAL A 76 -25.47 0.71 -13.12
CA VAL A 76 -24.64 0.11 -14.16
C VAL A 76 -25.35 -1.11 -14.75
N LYS A 77 -25.45 -1.14 -16.07
CA LYS A 77 -26.05 -2.25 -16.80
C LYS A 77 -25.24 -2.61 -18.05
N VAL A 78 -25.29 -3.84 -18.44
CA VAL A 78 -24.75 -4.33 -19.72
C VAL A 78 -25.91 -4.84 -20.55
N THR A 79 -25.91 -4.51 -21.81
CA THR A 79 -26.87 -5.03 -22.79
C THR A 79 -26.08 -5.81 -23.83
N ALA A 80 -26.43 -7.07 -24.06
CA ALA A 80 -25.89 -7.92 -25.10
C ALA A 80 -27.05 -8.75 -25.69
N ASP A 81 -27.04 -8.94 -26.99
CA ASP A 81 -28.04 -9.75 -27.71
C ASP A 81 -29.49 -9.38 -27.38
N GLY A 82 -29.77 -8.07 -27.24
CA GLY A 82 -31.09 -7.55 -26.91
C GLY A 82 -31.49 -7.68 -25.44
N ALA A 83 -30.73 -8.41 -24.62
CA ALA A 83 -30.99 -8.59 -23.19
C ALA A 83 -30.18 -7.61 -22.33
N SER A 84 -30.84 -6.90 -21.42
CA SER A 84 -30.20 -6.00 -20.46
C SER A 84 -30.08 -6.64 -19.08
N ARG A 85 -28.86 -6.64 -18.55
CA ARG A 85 -28.57 -7.13 -17.20
C ARG A 85 -28.04 -5.97 -16.34
N LYS A 86 -28.70 -5.71 -15.23
CA LYS A 86 -28.19 -4.79 -14.21
C LYS A 86 -27.02 -5.47 -13.48
N LEU A 87 -25.89 -4.79 -13.45
CA LEU A 87 -24.74 -5.26 -12.69
C LEU A 87 -24.92 -4.86 -11.23
N VAL A 88 -25.03 -5.84 -10.38
CA VAL A 88 -24.93 -5.64 -8.93
C VAL A 88 -23.46 -5.73 -8.59
N PHE A 89 -22.85 -4.59 -8.37
CA PHE A 89 -21.56 -4.59 -7.70
C PHE A 89 -21.83 -5.02 -6.27
N ARG A 90 -21.46 -6.23 -5.94
CA ARG A 90 -21.33 -6.56 -4.53
C ARG A 90 -20.28 -5.57 -4.01
N THR A 91 -20.65 -4.70 -3.09
CA THR A 91 -19.73 -4.19 -2.12
C THR A 91 -19.28 -5.41 -1.30
N THR A 92 -18.38 -6.20 -1.82
CA THR A 92 -17.46 -6.92 -0.96
C THR A 92 -16.98 -5.86 0.00
N PRO A 93 -17.03 -6.04 1.35
CA PRO A 93 -16.39 -5.10 2.24
C PRO A 93 -15.00 -4.91 1.64
N ALA A 94 -14.74 -3.69 1.19
CA ALA A 94 -13.60 -3.45 0.35
C ALA A 94 -12.41 -3.86 1.20
N VAL A 95 -11.64 -4.85 0.75
CA VAL A 95 -10.39 -5.18 1.39
C VAL A 95 -9.49 -3.98 1.15
N GLN A 96 -9.61 -2.99 2.03
CA GLN A 96 -8.85 -1.76 1.97
C GLN A 96 -7.62 -1.98 2.82
N VAL A 97 -6.52 -2.30 2.16
CA VAL A 97 -5.22 -2.48 2.80
C VAL A 97 -4.20 -1.55 2.13
N SER A 98 -3.36 -0.95 2.92
CA SER A 98 -2.27 -0.11 2.46
C SER A 98 -1.41 -0.84 1.43
N ARG A 99 -0.97 -0.15 0.39
CA ARG A 99 -0.36 -0.74 -0.83
C ARG A 99 0.79 -1.72 -0.58
N GLN A 100 1.53 -1.55 0.51
CA GLN A 100 2.68 -2.41 0.86
C GLN A 100 2.29 -3.61 1.71
N TRP A 101 1.00 -3.77 1.99
CA TRP A 101 0.47 -4.83 2.82
C TRP A 101 -0.51 -5.70 2.04
N ASP A 102 -0.58 -6.96 2.39
CA ASP A 102 -1.53 -7.93 1.87
C ASP A 102 -2.44 -8.41 3.00
N ALA A 103 -3.75 -8.40 2.75
CA ALA A 103 -4.71 -8.97 3.68
C ALA A 103 -4.67 -10.49 3.61
N PHE A 104 -4.79 -11.15 4.75
CA PHE A 104 -4.97 -12.59 4.81
C PHE A 104 -5.96 -13.02 5.90
N SER A 105 -6.60 -14.15 5.67
CA SER A 105 -7.37 -14.87 6.69
C SER A 105 -7.16 -16.37 6.51
N THR A 106 -7.17 -17.11 7.61
CA THR A 106 -7.00 -18.58 7.61
C THR A 106 -8.20 -19.27 8.23
N GLY A 107 -8.32 -20.57 8.02
CA GLY A 107 -9.43 -21.35 8.54
C GLY A 107 -10.77 -20.84 8.03
N GLY A 108 -11.74 -20.73 8.89
CA GLY A 108 -13.08 -20.16 8.59
C GLY A 108 -13.27 -18.73 9.12
N ALA A 109 -12.17 -17.99 9.35
CA ALA A 109 -12.23 -16.66 9.91
C ALA A 109 -12.82 -15.64 8.91
N VAL A 110 -13.78 -14.85 9.37
CA VAL A 110 -14.41 -13.76 8.63
C VAL A 110 -13.71 -12.46 9.01
N ALA A 111 -13.20 -11.76 8.01
CA ALA A 111 -12.37 -10.58 8.17
C ALA A 111 -12.98 -9.33 7.57
N ALA A 112 -12.66 -8.16 8.13
CA ALA A 112 -12.87 -6.86 7.49
C ALA A 112 -11.60 -6.00 7.60
N TYR A 113 -11.28 -5.29 6.52
CA TYR A 113 -10.10 -4.43 6.43
C TYR A 113 -10.53 -3.07 5.90
N ARG A 114 -10.16 -1.99 6.58
CA ARG A 114 -10.56 -0.63 6.19
C ARG A 114 -9.44 0.37 6.40
N HIS A 115 -9.42 1.38 5.57
CA HIS A 115 -8.69 2.61 5.83
C HIS A 115 -9.57 3.52 6.69
N GLU A 116 -9.10 3.89 7.86
CA GLU A 116 -9.77 4.84 8.75
C GLU A 116 -9.23 6.24 8.46
N VAL A 117 -9.94 6.95 7.58
CA VAL A 117 -9.56 8.31 7.16
C VAL A 117 -9.96 9.32 8.22
N GLY A 118 -9.04 10.23 8.54
CA GLY A 118 -9.24 11.24 9.60
C GLY A 118 -8.97 10.72 11.00
N ASP A 119 -8.53 9.46 11.13
CA ASP A 119 -8.29 8.80 12.39
C ASP A 119 -6.99 7.98 12.33
N ALA A 120 -5.89 8.60 12.69
CA ALA A 120 -4.56 8.04 12.68
C ALA A 120 -3.74 8.51 13.88
N TYR A 121 -2.70 7.76 14.24
CA TYR A 121 -1.71 8.26 15.19
C TYR A 121 -0.89 9.39 14.56
N ASN A 122 -0.51 9.21 13.30
CA ASN A 122 0.23 10.20 12.52
C ASN A 122 -0.32 10.28 11.08
N GLY A 123 -0.49 11.50 10.59
CA GLY A 123 -1.05 11.72 9.27
C GLY A 123 -2.58 11.65 9.23
N ALA A 124 -3.13 11.16 8.14
CA ALA A 124 -4.56 11.25 7.87
C ALA A 124 -5.29 9.89 7.80
N CYS A 125 -4.58 8.78 7.93
CA CYS A 125 -5.17 7.47 7.70
C CYS A 125 -4.44 6.37 8.47
N SER A 126 -5.17 5.51 9.15
CA SER A 126 -4.68 4.29 9.77
C SER A 126 -5.29 3.03 9.13
N GLN A 127 -4.73 1.87 9.42
CA GLN A 127 -5.21 0.58 8.94
C GLN A 127 -6.04 -0.12 10.01
N SER A 128 -7.33 -0.35 9.73
CA SER A 128 -8.20 -1.20 10.56
C SER A 128 -8.14 -2.65 10.08
N VAL A 129 -7.98 -3.55 11.04
CA VAL A 129 -8.06 -5.01 10.89
C VAL A 129 -9.09 -5.53 11.87
N GLU A 130 -10.10 -6.22 11.38
CA GLU A 130 -11.20 -6.75 12.19
C GLU A 130 -11.38 -8.23 11.94
N PHE A 131 -11.29 -9.04 13.00
CA PHE A 131 -11.72 -10.41 13.04
C PHE A 131 -13.17 -10.42 13.49
N VAL A 132 -14.09 -10.60 12.55
CA VAL A 132 -15.54 -10.50 12.80
C VAL A 132 -16.08 -11.74 13.50
N SER A 133 -15.75 -12.94 12.97
CA SER A 133 -16.25 -14.21 13.49
C SER A 133 -15.51 -15.40 12.87
N GLY A 134 -15.77 -16.59 13.36
CA GLY A 134 -15.20 -17.83 12.87
C GLY A 134 -13.96 -18.29 13.65
N THR A 135 -13.17 -19.18 13.06
CA THR A 135 -11.95 -19.75 13.64
C THR A 135 -10.78 -19.59 12.67
N GLY A 136 -9.58 -19.37 13.19
CA GLY A 136 -8.37 -19.14 12.41
C GLY A 136 -7.71 -17.82 12.77
N THR A 137 -7.10 -17.15 11.79
CA THR A 137 -6.43 -15.86 11.98
C THR A 137 -6.88 -14.86 10.95
N VAL A 138 -6.86 -13.58 11.30
CA VAL A 138 -7.19 -12.46 10.43
C VAL A 138 -6.08 -11.41 10.57
N GLY A 139 -5.42 -11.05 9.47
CA GLY A 139 -4.28 -10.14 9.56
C GLY A 139 -3.87 -9.48 8.26
N ILE A 140 -2.80 -8.74 8.38
CA ILE A 140 -2.10 -8.11 7.25
C ILE A 140 -0.63 -8.51 7.30
N ALA A 141 -0.01 -8.68 6.14
CA ALA A 141 1.39 -9.05 6.02
C ALA A 141 2.13 -8.11 5.07
N ASN A 142 3.41 -7.89 5.36
CA ASN A 142 4.31 -7.07 4.57
C ASN A 142 5.54 -7.91 4.18
N ALA A 143 5.77 -8.07 2.89
CA ALA A 143 6.90 -8.81 2.33
C ALA A 143 8.08 -7.89 1.96
N GLY A 144 8.28 -6.81 2.69
CA GLY A 144 9.39 -5.90 2.47
C GLY A 144 9.24 -5.00 1.23
N LEU A 145 10.33 -4.36 0.85
CA LEU A 145 10.38 -3.46 -0.30
C LEU A 145 10.04 -4.23 -1.59
N ASN A 146 9.13 -3.68 -2.38
CA ASN A 146 8.65 -4.27 -3.64
C ASN A 146 8.16 -5.73 -3.54
N ARG A 147 7.86 -6.19 -2.32
CA ARG A 147 7.48 -7.60 -2.04
C ARG A 147 8.57 -8.61 -2.39
N TRP A 148 9.83 -8.22 -2.24
CA TRP A 148 10.98 -9.09 -2.50
C TRP A 148 11.33 -10.00 -1.32
N GLY A 149 10.51 -10.00 -0.29
CA GLY A 149 10.76 -10.73 0.94
C GLY A 149 11.66 -9.97 1.92
N ILE A 150 11.65 -10.44 3.15
CA ILE A 150 12.54 -10.00 4.22
C ILE A 150 13.57 -11.10 4.41
N ALA A 151 14.80 -10.87 3.92
CA ALA A 151 15.90 -11.81 4.14
C ALA A 151 16.30 -11.80 5.62
N MET A 152 16.37 -12.98 6.22
CA MET A 152 16.77 -13.14 7.61
C MET A 152 17.64 -14.37 7.80
N ARG A 153 18.52 -14.32 8.81
CA ARG A 153 19.37 -15.43 9.24
C ARG A 153 18.81 -16.04 10.53
N LYS A 154 19.08 -17.32 10.75
CA LYS A 154 18.79 -17.94 12.05
C LYS A 154 19.51 -17.19 13.17
N GLY A 155 18.79 -16.86 14.22
CA GLY A 155 19.28 -16.09 15.37
C GLY A 155 19.33 -14.57 15.15
N GLN A 156 19.01 -14.08 13.97
CA GLN A 156 18.92 -12.63 13.71
C GLN A 156 17.75 -12.04 14.48
N THR A 157 18.01 -10.95 15.19
CA THR A 157 17.01 -10.25 15.97
C THR A 157 16.55 -8.98 15.25
N PHE A 158 15.25 -8.77 15.28
CA PHE A 158 14.58 -7.60 14.76
C PHE A 158 13.85 -6.89 15.89
N GLU A 159 14.03 -5.60 16.02
CA GLU A 159 13.20 -4.75 16.86
C GLU A 159 12.15 -4.05 16.02
N GLY A 160 11.03 -3.81 16.62
CA GLY A 160 9.96 -3.06 15.97
C GLY A 160 9.12 -2.28 16.96
N ARG A 161 8.28 -1.48 16.41
CA ARG A 161 7.22 -0.79 17.14
C ARG A 161 6.04 -0.55 16.25
N LEU A 162 4.88 -0.45 16.85
CA LEU A 162 3.66 -0.08 16.19
C LEU A 162 2.78 0.71 17.16
N TYR A 163 1.93 1.54 16.60
CA TYR A 163 0.89 2.21 17.37
C TYR A 163 -0.42 1.50 17.12
N LEU A 164 -1.08 1.11 18.20
CA LEU A 164 -2.36 0.40 18.17
C LEU A 164 -3.39 1.09 19.02
N ARG A 165 -4.63 0.98 18.61
CA ARG A 165 -5.82 1.19 19.41
C ARG A 165 -6.94 0.25 18.99
N GLY A 166 -7.96 0.05 19.84
CA GLY A 166 -9.10 -0.82 19.56
C GLY A 166 -9.36 -1.81 20.67
N SER A 167 -9.77 -3.01 20.28
CA SER A 167 -10.08 -4.10 21.21
C SER A 167 -9.56 -5.44 20.67
N GLY A 168 -9.02 -6.25 21.56
CA GLY A 168 -8.42 -7.55 21.26
C GLY A 168 -6.90 -7.54 21.37
N ASP A 169 -6.32 -8.73 21.30
CA ASP A 169 -4.87 -8.91 21.26
C ASP A 169 -4.42 -9.01 19.81
N VAL A 170 -3.19 -8.57 19.56
CA VAL A 170 -2.52 -8.67 18.27
C VAL A 170 -1.29 -9.54 18.41
N VAL A 171 -1.04 -10.39 17.44
CA VAL A 171 0.23 -11.09 17.29
C VAL A 171 1.02 -10.42 16.17
N VAL A 172 2.28 -10.10 16.44
CA VAL A 172 3.28 -9.73 15.42
C VAL A 172 4.19 -10.91 15.19
N ALA A 173 4.52 -11.21 13.93
CA ALA A 173 5.27 -12.41 13.60
C ALA A 173 6.17 -12.24 12.37
N LEU A 174 7.27 -13.01 12.34
CA LEU A 174 8.04 -13.32 11.14
C LEU A 174 7.55 -14.67 10.61
N GLN A 175 7.13 -14.71 9.36
CA GLN A 175 6.55 -15.89 8.73
C GLN A 175 7.18 -16.16 7.37
N SER A 176 7.06 -17.41 6.86
CA SER A 176 7.34 -17.71 5.46
C SER A 176 6.45 -16.89 4.53
N ALA A 177 6.83 -16.75 3.27
CA ALA A 177 6.10 -15.96 2.28
C ALA A 177 4.61 -16.33 2.20
N ASP A 178 4.30 -17.62 2.27
CA ASP A 178 2.94 -18.17 2.26
C ASP A 178 2.23 -18.15 3.63
N GLY A 179 2.98 -17.84 4.71
CA GLY A 179 2.46 -17.80 6.08
C GLY A 179 2.23 -19.15 6.74
N THR A 180 2.72 -20.24 6.16
CA THR A 180 2.56 -21.60 6.72
C THR A 180 3.54 -21.91 7.84
N LYS A 181 4.68 -21.22 7.88
CA LYS A 181 5.70 -21.32 8.92
C LYS A 181 5.81 -20.02 9.68
N GLU A 182 5.91 -20.10 10.99
CA GLU A 182 6.20 -18.97 11.86
C GLU A 182 7.60 -19.14 12.46
N TYR A 183 8.46 -18.14 12.26
CA TYR A 183 9.86 -18.15 12.70
C TYR A 183 10.07 -17.43 14.02
N ALA A 184 9.21 -16.49 14.33
CA ALA A 184 9.15 -15.78 15.59
C ALA A 184 7.79 -15.10 15.72
N SER A 185 7.28 -14.98 16.94
CA SER A 185 6.08 -14.20 17.22
C SER A 185 6.08 -13.60 18.61
N GLN A 186 5.35 -12.51 18.76
CA GLN A 186 5.09 -11.88 20.06
C GLN A 186 3.63 -11.44 20.12
N ARG A 187 2.95 -11.78 21.22
CA ARG A 187 1.60 -11.31 21.50
C ARG A 187 1.66 -9.95 22.19
N ILE A 188 0.86 -9.04 21.68
CA ILE A 188 0.66 -7.70 22.20
C ILE A 188 -0.71 -7.63 22.85
N THR A 189 -0.74 -7.28 24.11
CA THR A 189 -1.95 -7.18 24.94
C THR A 189 -2.12 -5.77 25.49
N GLY A 190 -3.28 -5.49 26.10
CA GLY A 190 -3.54 -4.19 26.70
C GLY A 190 -3.79 -3.06 25.70
N ILE A 191 -4.29 -3.41 24.52
CA ILE A 191 -4.75 -2.48 23.51
C ILE A 191 -6.08 -1.89 23.98
N GLY A 192 -6.18 -0.55 23.96
CA GLY A 192 -7.37 0.18 24.41
C GLY A 192 -7.83 1.21 23.38
N ALA A 193 -8.79 2.05 23.76
CA ALA A 193 -9.41 3.03 22.87
C ALA A 193 -8.45 4.17 22.44
N ALA A 194 -7.41 4.46 23.23
CA ALA A 194 -6.43 5.47 22.90
C ALA A 194 -5.24 4.89 22.14
N TRP A 195 -4.66 5.67 21.22
CA TRP A 195 -3.41 5.31 20.56
C TRP A 195 -2.29 5.11 21.58
N LYS A 196 -1.64 3.95 21.52
CA LYS A 196 -0.50 3.61 22.38
C LYS A 196 0.60 2.95 21.55
N LYS A 197 1.85 3.27 21.87
CA LYS A 197 3.05 2.66 21.31
C LYS A 197 3.30 1.30 21.97
N PHE A 198 3.54 0.29 21.14
CA PHE A 198 3.90 -1.05 21.56
C PHE A 198 5.23 -1.43 20.88
N PRO A 199 6.32 -1.47 21.61
CA PRO A 199 7.58 -2.05 21.14
C PRO A 199 7.48 -3.57 21.15
N PHE A 200 8.26 -4.21 20.26
CA PHE A 200 8.42 -5.66 20.21
C PHE A 200 9.80 -6.05 19.70
N GLU A 201 10.19 -7.28 19.97
CA GLU A 201 11.42 -7.88 19.47
C GLU A 201 11.16 -9.31 18.99
N LEU A 202 11.70 -9.67 17.83
CA LEU A 202 11.53 -10.98 17.21
C LEU A 202 12.89 -11.55 16.82
N THR A 203 13.24 -12.74 17.34
CA THR A 203 14.45 -13.44 16.96
C THR A 203 14.11 -14.62 16.05
N ALA A 204 14.61 -14.60 14.83
CA ALA A 204 14.31 -15.60 13.80
C ALA A 204 14.85 -16.98 14.18
N ALA A 205 13.98 -17.98 14.31
CA ALA A 205 14.34 -19.36 14.63
C ALA A 205 15.01 -20.10 13.47
N ALA A 206 14.85 -19.62 12.23
CA ALA A 206 15.44 -20.19 11.03
C ALA A 206 15.82 -19.09 10.03
N ALA A 207 16.67 -19.43 9.07
CA ALA A 207 16.97 -18.56 7.92
C ALA A 207 15.86 -18.67 6.87
N ASP A 208 15.53 -17.53 6.24
CA ASP A 208 14.63 -17.44 5.09
C ASP A 208 15.01 -16.22 4.25
N GLY A 209 15.07 -16.36 2.93
CA GLY A 209 15.36 -15.27 2.01
C GLY A 209 14.12 -14.49 1.56
N ASP A 210 12.93 -15.00 1.85
CA ASP A 210 11.65 -14.49 1.35
C ASP A 210 10.58 -14.42 2.45
N ALA A 211 11.00 -14.13 3.70
CA ALA A 211 10.07 -14.01 4.82
C ALA A 211 9.16 -12.79 4.71
N ARG A 212 8.06 -12.81 5.45
CA ARG A 212 7.15 -11.67 5.63
C ARG A 212 6.99 -11.32 7.11
N PHE A 213 6.72 -10.06 7.38
CA PHE A 213 6.25 -9.59 8.67
C PHE A 213 4.72 -9.58 8.67
N ALA A 214 4.11 -10.19 9.66
CA ALA A 214 2.66 -10.26 9.81
C ALA A 214 2.20 -9.60 11.11
N LEU A 215 0.99 -9.00 11.05
CA LEU A 215 0.22 -8.51 12.18
C LEU A 215 -1.16 -9.14 12.08
N TYR A 216 -1.58 -9.90 13.09
CA TYR A 216 -2.86 -10.62 13.03
C TYR A 216 -3.55 -10.77 14.38
N LEU A 217 -4.87 -11.01 14.32
CA LEU A 217 -5.74 -11.41 15.42
C LEU A 217 -6.05 -12.91 15.25
N ASP A 218 -6.07 -13.65 16.34
CA ASP A 218 -6.46 -15.08 16.41
C ASP A 218 -7.80 -15.33 17.08
N ARG A 219 -8.50 -14.26 17.42
CA ARG A 219 -9.85 -14.25 17.99
C ARG A 219 -10.60 -12.97 17.59
N PRO A 220 -11.95 -12.95 17.67
CA PRO A 220 -12.73 -11.77 17.35
C PRO A 220 -12.27 -10.52 18.09
N GLY A 221 -12.16 -9.43 17.34
CA GLY A 221 -11.70 -8.13 17.82
C GLY A 221 -11.45 -7.19 16.65
N ARG A 222 -11.24 -5.91 16.95
CA ARG A 222 -10.93 -4.89 15.95
C ARG A 222 -9.83 -3.97 16.47
N VAL A 223 -8.78 -3.85 15.67
CA VAL A 223 -7.66 -2.96 15.97
C VAL A 223 -7.40 -2.03 14.80
N GLN A 224 -6.93 -0.83 15.11
CA GLN A 224 -6.33 0.08 14.17
C GLN A 224 -4.83 0.10 14.42
N ALA A 225 -4.05 0.03 13.35
CA ALA A 225 -2.59 0.04 13.37
C ALA A 225 -2.05 1.22 12.56
N ASP A 226 -1.01 1.85 13.08
CA ASP A 226 -0.30 2.94 12.43
C ASP A 226 1.19 2.91 12.80
N GLN A 227 2.05 3.58 12.01
CA GLN A 227 3.50 3.72 12.24
C GLN A 227 4.21 2.37 12.57
N VAL A 228 3.89 1.34 11.81
CA VAL A 228 4.50 0.02 11.98
C VAL A 228 5.92 0.01 11.42
N THR A 229 6.89 -0.37 12.25
CA THR A 229 8.29 -0.48 11.86
C THR A 229 8.87 -1.81 12.27
N LEU A 230 9.78 -2.34 11.45
CA LEU A 230 10.61 -3.51 11.74
C LEU A 230 12.01 -3.24 11.22
N MET A 231 13.03 -3.45 12.06
CA MET A 231 14.43 -3.23 11.71
C MET A 231 15.32 -4.27 12.40
N SER A 232 16.39 -4.69 11.73
CA SER A 232 17.42 -5.51 12.36
C SER A 232 18.10 -4.77 13.51
N THR A 233 18.67 -5.52 14.45
CA THR A 233 19.39 -4.99 15.61
C THR A 233 20.91 -5.29 15.52
N GLY A 234 21.68 -4.72 16.43
CA GLY A 234 23.08 -5.06 16.64
C GLY A 234 23.96 -4.88 15.40
N GLU A 235 24.73 -5.91 15.11
CA GLU A 235 25.71 -5.94 14.00
C GLU A 235 25.07 -5.87 12.61
N ASP A 236 23.78 -6.18 12.51
CA ASP A 236 23.03 -6.08 11.26
C ASP A 236 22.69 -4.64 10.87
N ARG A 237 23.03 -3.68 11.74
CA ARG A 237 22.90 -2.25 11.46
C ARG A 237 24.17 -1.65 10.91
N PHE A 238 24.03 -0.76 9.96
CA PHE A 238 25.17 -0.01 9.44
C PHE A 238 25.75 0.90 10.53
N ARG A 239 26.87 0.46 11.12
CA ARG A 239 27.65 1.23 12.13
C ARG A 239 26.77 1.82 13.24
N GLY A 240 25.78 1.04 13.72
CA GLY A 240 24.86 1.41 14.78
C GLY A 240 23.68 2.30 14.36
N LEU A 241 23.62 2.73 13.11
CA LEU A 241 22.46 3.48 12.59
C LEU A 241 21.28 2.55 12.34
N PRO A 242 20.03 3.03 12.42
CA PRO A 242 18.85 2.22 12.10
C PRO A 242 18.67 2.06 10.58
N LEU A 243 19.68 1.52 9.95
CA LEU A 243 19.80 1.25 8.51
C LEU A 243 20.37 -0.17 8.32
N ARG A 244 20.06 -0.78 7.19
CA ARG A 244 20.61 -2.09 6.81
C ARG A 244 22.12 -2.04 6.67
N GLY A 245 22.80 -2.85 7.49
CA GLY A 245 24.26 -2.93 7.52
C GLY A 245 24.84 -3.42 6.20
N ASP A 246 24.25 -4.43 5.60
CA ASP A 246 24.66 -5.02 4.33
C ASP A 246 24.61 -4.01 3.17
N ILE A 247 23.55 -3.23 3.07
CA ILE A 247 23.41 -2.20 2.02
C ILE A 247 24.39 -1.04 2.25
N GLY A 248 24.48 -0.54 3.50
CA GLY A 248 25.40 0.53 3.82
C GLY A 248 26.86 0.13 3.59
N GLN A 249 27.24 -1.10 3.96
CA GLN A 249 28.59 -1.60 3.73
C GLN A 249 28.89 -1.81 2.24
N ALA A 250 27.93 -2.35 1.47
CA ALA A 250 28.10 -2.52 0.02
C ALA A 250 28.35 -1.18 -0.68
N MET A 251 27.74 -0.08 -0.23
CA MET A 251 28.02 1.26 -0.78
C MET A 251 29.45 1.71 -0.46
N VAL A 252 29.97 1.43 0.72
CA VAL A 252 31.37 1.71 1.09
C VAL A 252 32.32 0.86 0.26
N ASP A 253 32.05 -0.44 0.12
CA ASP A 253 32.89 -1.40 -0.60
C ASP A 253 32.98 -1.09 -2.09
N GLN A 254 31.96 -0.44 -2.66
CA GLN A 254 32.00 0.08 -4.03
C GLN A 254 32.93 1.29 -4.20
N GLY A 255 33.50 1.81 -3.13
CA GLY A 255 34.37 2.97 -3.17
C GLY A 255 33.67 4.29 -3.39
N LEU A 256 32.39 4.39 -3.01
CA LEU A 256 31.67 5.67 -3.05
C LEU A 256 32.31 6.66 -2.09
N THR A 257 32.50 7.89 -2.55
CA THR A 257 33.06 8.99 -1.75
C THR A 257 32.09 10.17 -1.61
N PHE A 258 31.02 10.15 -2.38
CA PHE A 258 30.06 11.24 -2.49
C PHE A 258 28.65 10.69 -2.61
N LEU A 259 27.68 11.33 -1.93
CA LEU A 259 26.29 10.97 -2.00
C LEU A 259 25.41 12.24 -2.01
N ARG A 260 24.44 12.28 -2.91
CA ARG A 260 23.50 13.39 -3.03
C ARG A 260 22.12 13.01 -2.45
N TYR A 261 21.58 13.90 -1.62
CA TYR A 261 20.20 13.78 -1.14
C TYR A 261 19.21 14.45 -2.11
N GLY A 262 18.05 13.83 -2.30
CA GLY A 262 16.93 14.46 -2.99
C GLY A 262 16.73 13.97 -4.42
N GLY A 263 16.94 14.84 -5.40
CA GLY A 263 16.52 14.62 -6.79
C GLY A 263 15.06 15.05 -7.01
N THR A 264 14.32 14.38 -7.91
CA THR A 264 12.94 14.74 -8.25
C THR A 264 11.98 14.75 -7.05
N MET A 265 12.27 13.95 -6.03
CA MET A 265 11.42 13.88 -4.84
C MET A 265 11.32 15.17 -4.04
N ILE A 266 12.32 16.05 -4.10
CA ILE A 266 12.31 17.32 -3.39
C ILE A 266 11.66 18.46 -4.18
N ASN A 267 11.32 18.24 -5.45
CA ASN A 267 10.76 19.26 -6.35
C ASN A 267 9.24 19.42 -6.23
N ILE A 268 8.59 18.69 -5.33
CA ILE A 268 7.14 18.77 -5.14
C ILE A 268 6.77 19.74 -4.01
N SER A 269 5.61 20.35 -4.12
CA SER A 269 5.10 21.32 -3.14
C SER A 269 4.93 20.76 -1.72
N GLY A 270 4.75 19.45 -1.57
CA GLY A 270 4.60 18.77 -0.27
C GLY A 270 5.90 18.56 0.49
N TYR A 271 7.05 18.56 -0.19
CA TYR A 271 8.35 18.35 0.44
C TYR A 271 8.73 19.53 1.33
N ARG A 272 9.15 19.25 2.55
CA ARG A 272 9.68 20.22 3.50
C ARG A 272 10.69 19.52 4.40
N PHE A 273 11.98 19.81 4.23
CA PHE A 273 13.06 19.17 4.97
C PHE A 273 12.90 19.31 6.50
N LYS A 274 12.38 20.44 6.98
CA LYS A 274 12.12 20.66 8.40
C LYS A 274 11.12 19.65 9.02
N LYS A 275 10.25 19.06 8.21
CA LYS A 275 9.30 18.01 8.65
C LYS A 275 9.96 16.64 8.80
N MET A 276 11.22 16.51 8.42
CA MET A 276 12.02 15.29 8.53
C MET A 276 12.94 15.29 9.76
N ILE A 277 12.89 16.33 10.57
CA ILE A 277 13.70 16.49 11.79
C ILE A 277 12.93 15.98 13.00
N GLY A 278 13.65 15.40 13.98
CA GLY A 278 13.09 14.92 15.24
C GLY A 278 12.56 13.49 15.17
N ASP A 279 11.64 13.17 16.08
CA ASP A 279 11.08 11.84 16.27
C ASP A 279 10.41 11.31 14.98
N ARG A 280 10.92 10.22 14.43
CA ARG A 280 10.43 9.60 13.19
C ARG A 280 8.95 9.26 13.26
N ASP A 281 8.45 8.86 14.43
CA ASP A 281 7.05 8.47 14.62
C ASP A 281 6.08 9.66 14.52
N LYS A 282 6.61 10.87 14.67
CA LYS A 282 5.85 12.13 14.64
C LYS A 282 6.07 12.94 13.36
N ARG A 283 6.97 12.50 12.48
CA ARG A 283 7.23 13.19 11.22
C ARG A 283 5.99 13.10 10.34
N PRO A 284 5.39 14.23 9.91
CA PRO A 284 4.14 14.19 9.15
C PRO A 284 4.37 13.60 7.76
N PRO A 285 3.54 12.65 7.32
CA PRO A 285 3.61 12.15 5.95
C PRO A 285 3.18 13.24 4.96
N TYR A 286 3.62 13.10 3.71
CA TYR A 286 3.21 14.00 2.63
C TYR A 286 2.98 13.22 1.33
N HIS A 287 2.25 13.82 0.39
CA HIS A 287 2.02 13.24 -0.93
C HIS A 287 3.33 13.28 -1.73
N GLY A 288 3.90 12.11 -1.99
CA GLY A 288 5.17 11.96 -2.66
C GLY A 288 5.08 12.01 -4.18
N HIS A 289 6.22 12.17 -4.85
CA HIS A 289 6.29 12.17 -6.32
C HIS A 289 6.24 10.75 -6.89
N TRP A 290 7.07 9.85 -6.37
CA TRP A 290 7.18 8.47 -6.84
C TRP A 290 6.19 7.53 -6.14
N TYR A 291 5.94 7.78 -4.88
CA TYR A 291 4.96 7.04 -4.08
C TYR A 291 3.84 7.97 -3.65
N ARG A 292 2.64 7.46 -3.57
CA ARG A 292 1.48 8.27 -3.17
C ARG A 292 1.70 8.98 -1.85
N TRP A 293 2.36 8.30 -0.91
CA TRP A 293 2.68 8.86 0.40
C TRP A 293 4.14 8.57 0.76
N SER A 294 4.83 9.58 1.27
CA SER A 294 6.12 9.48 1.92
C SER A 294 5.93 9.71 3.42
N THR A 295 6.55 8.85 4.23
CA THR A 295 6.43 8.92 5.70
C THR A 295 7.43 9.85 6.35
N ASN A 296 8.38 10.40 5.61
CA ASN A 296 9.55 11.09 6.16
C ASN A 296 10.40 10.22 7.12
N GLY A 297 10.26 8.89 7.05
CA GLY A 297 10.96 7.95 7.93
C GLY A 297 12.48 7.96 7.79
N PHE A 298 12.99 8.30 6.60
CA PHE A 298 14.39 8.62 6.36
C PHE A 298 14.47 10.06 5.82
N GLY A 299 14.98 10.96 6.64
CA GLY A 299 15.06 12.38 6.34
C GLY A 299 16.50 12.84 6.10
N ILE A 300 16.66 14.15 5.90
CA ILE A 300 17.97 14.76 5.62
C ILE A 300 18.95 14.55 6.77
N GLU A 301 18.51 14.60 8.01
CA GLU A 301 19.34 14.36 9.18
C GLU A 301 19.86 12.91 9.22
N ASP A 302 18.98 11.95 8.92
CA ASP A 302 19.35 10.54 8.81
C ASP A 302 20.37 10.31 7.69
N PHE A 303 20.21 11.01 6.59
CA PHE A 303 21.13 10.98 5.45
C PHE A 303 22.50 11.55 5.80
N LEU A 304 22.56 12.69 6.49
CA LEU A 304 23.81 13.30 6.92
C LEU A 304 24.57 12.39 7.91
N GLN A 305 23.88 11.80 8.87
CA GLN A 305 24.46 10.81 9.78
C GLN A 305 24.99 9.58 9.05
N PHE A 306 24.27 9.11 8.02
CA PHE A 306 24.75 8.01 7.19
C PHE A 306 26.03 8.38 6.44
N CYS A 307 26.07 9.56 5.79
CA CYS A 307 27.24 10.03 5.09
C CYS A 307 28.46 10.17 6.02
N GLU A 308 28.26 10.76 7.19
CA GLU A 308 29.30 10.89 8.22
C GLU A 308 29.86 9.53 8.63
N LYS A 309 28.98 8.59 8.97
CA LYS A 309 29.40 7.22 9.35
C LYS A 309 30.04 6.45 8.21
N ALA A 310 29.61 6.66 6.98
CA ALA A 310 30.17 6.00 5.80
C ALA A 310 31.49 6.61 5.32
N GLY A 311 31.79 7.85 5.70
CA GLY A 311 32.91 8.63 5.18
C GLY A 311 32.62 9.27 3.81
N PHE A 312 31.34 9.54 3.50
CA PHE A 312 30.93 10.14 2.24
C PHE A 312 30.79 11.66 2.38
N THR A 313 31.16 12.39 1.32
CA THR A 313 30.77 13.79 1.19
C THR A 313 29.27 13.87 0.88
N ALA A 314 28.54 14.61 1.69
CA ALA A 314 27.10 14.84 1.50
C ALA A 314 26.83 16.07 0.63
N ALA A 315 25.87 16.00 -0.29
CA ALA A 315 25.38 17.13 -1.09
C ALA A 315 23.83 17.13 -1.21
#